data_5d662cd66c1ade47a39453252078fe9d
#
_entry.id   5d662cd66c1ade47a39453252078fe9d
#
_cell.length_a   1.000
_cell.length_b   1.000
_cell.length_c   1.000
_cell.angle_alpha   90.00
_cell.angle_beta   90.00
_cell.angle_gamma   90.00
#
_symmetry.space_group_name_H-M   'P 1'
#
loop_
_entity.id
_entity.type
_entity.pdbx_description
1 polymer ?
#
loop_
_entity_poly.entity_id
_entity_poly.type
_entity_poly.pdbx_seq_one_letter_code
_entity_poly.pdbx_strand_id
1 'polypeptide(L)'
;MRFVNQGKPWSDKRIRSFMHKQEKLFWKGDYCRWVVEDKIKRNFVGLCGVGVFDPPGFLEIGWWIAKRFWGQGYATEAARCALEHAFRKIRFPHLKSVTNPGNKASIAVMHKIGFQQKMSGFLGDYIRSPKYLPIVTYSLDNPYLNSSPQK
;
A
#
# COMPACT_ATOMS: atom_id res chain seq x y z
N MET A 1 -11.19 -1.02 -11.27
CA MET A 1 -10.27 -1.72 -10.31
C MET A 1 -9.86 -3.12 -10.81
N ARG A 2 -9.21 -3.20 -11.97
CA ARG A 2 -8.90 -4.48 -12.66
C ARG A 2 -8.17 -5.51 -11.76
N PHE A 3 -7.24 -5.05 -10.93
CA PHE A 3 -6.40 -5.91 -10.10
C PHE A 3 -6.82 -5.97 -8.62
N VAL A 4 -7.92 -5.33 -8.25
CA VAL A 4 -8.48 -5.33 -6.90
C VAL A 4 -9.87 -5.96 -6.96
N ASN A 5 -10.14 -6.92 -6.06
CA ASN A 5 -11.43 -7.59 -5.96
C ASN A 5 -11.94 -8.13 -7.33
N GLN A 6 -11.04 -8.57 -8.21
CA GLN A 6 -11.37 -9.06 -9.56
C GLN A 6 -12.14 -8.04 -10.42
N GLY A 7 -11.90 -6.76 -10.20
CA GLY A 7 -12.58 -5.67 -10.90
C GLY A 7 -13.98 -5.32 -10.39
N LYS A 8 -14.50 -6.08 -9.42
CA LYS A 8 -15.85 -5.85 -8.86
C LYS A 8 -15.82 -4.81 -7.73
N PRO A 9 -16.82 -3.94 -7.63
CA PRO A 9 -16.97 -3.07 -6.46
C PRO A 9 -17.10 -3.89 -5.16
N TRP A 10 -16.68 -3.32 -4.05
CA TRP A 10 -16.97 -3.88 -2.74
C TRP A 10 -18.41 -3.60 -2.34
N SER A 11 -19.00 -4.50 -1.58
CA SER A 11 -20.28 -4.24 -0.93
C SER A 11 -20.13 -3.18 0.17
N ASP A 12 -21.21 -2.48 0.51
CA ASP A 12 -21.21 -1.47 1.59
C ASP A 12 -20.77 -2.05 2.93
N LYS A 13 -21.17 -3.29 3.23
CA LYS A 13 -20.71 -4.00 4.44
C LYS A 13 -19.18 -4.13 4.46
N ARG A 14 -18.58 -4.49 3.32
CA ARG A 14 -17.11 -4.62 3.20
C ARG A 14 -16.40 -3.27 3.29
N ILE A 15 -16.98 -2.23 2.70
CA ILE A 15 -16.45 -0.86 2.78
C ILE A 15 -16.45 -0.39 4.23
N ARG A 16 -17.58 -0.51 4.95
CA ARG A 16 -17.67 -0.13 6.38
C ARG A 16 -16.68 -0.90 7.24
N SER A 17 -16.56 -2.21 7.05
CA SER A 17 -15.60 -3.04 7.77
C SER A 17 -14.15 -2.62 7.50
N PHE A 18 -13.84 -2.28 6.25
CA PHE A 18 -12.52 -1.76 5.89
C PHE A 18 -12.24 -0.42 6.57
N MET A 19 -13.16 0.53 6.52
CA MET A 19 -13.02 1.85 7.16
C MET A 19 -12.79 1.71 8.67
N HIS A 20 -13.60 0.91 9.35
CA HIS A 20 -13.43 0.65 10.77
C HIS A 20 -12.07 0.00 11.11
N LYS A 21 -11.58 -0.90 10.24
CA LYS A 21 -10.22 -1.46 10.39
C LYS A 21 -9.14 -0.38 10.25
N GLN A 22 -9.28 0.56 9.29
CA GLN A 22 -8.33 1.66 9.12
C GLN A 22 -8.31 2.59 10.34
N GLU A 23 -9.48 2.95 10.84
CA GLU A 23 -9.64 3.75 12.05
C GLU A 23 -8.96 3.11 13.26
N LYS A 24 -9.18 1.82 13.50
CA LYS A 24 -8.51 1.08 14.58
C LYS A 24 -6.98 1.07 14.42
N LEU A 25 -6.47 0.89 13.20
CA LEU A 25 -5.03 0.91 12.93
C LEU A 25 -4.44 2.29 13.22
N PHE A 26 -5.13 3.35 12.83
CA PHE A 26 -4.72 4.73 13.09
C PHE A 26 -4.60 5.01 14.60
N TRP A 27 -5.64 4.72 15.36
CA TRP A 27 -5.63 4.95 16.81
C TRP A 27 -4.65 4.07 17.57
N LYS A 28 -4.33 2.88 17.05
CA LYS A 28 -3.38 1.96 17.68
C LYS A 28 -1.92 2.30 17.42
N GLY A 29 -1.60 2.83 16.25
CA GLY A 29 -0.20 2.94 15.83
C GLY A 29 0.08 4.07 14.85
N ASP A 30 -0.83 5.04 14.68
CA ASP A 30 -0.68 6.19 13.78
C ASP A 30 -0.38 5.79 12.33
N TYR A 31 -0.94 4.67 11.87
CA TYR A 31 -0.83 4.22 10.49
C TYR A 31 -2.15 3.62 9.99
N CYS A 32 -2.47 3.91 8.76
CA CYS A 32 -3.63 3.36 8.05
C CYS A 32 -3.49 3.61 6.54
N ARG A 33 -4.49 3.27 5.77
CA ARG A 33 -4.64 3.78 4.40
C ARG A 33 -5.47 5.07 4.45
N TRP A 34 -4.77 6.19 4.38
CA TRP A 34 -5.38 7.53 4.41
C TRP A 34 -6.08 7.85 3.10
N VAL A 35 -7.00 8.79 3.17
CA VAL A 35 -7.60 9.42 1.99
C VAL A 35 -6.54 10.27 1.28
N VAL A 36 -6.48 10.12 -0.04
CA VAL A 36 -5.71 11.01 -0.93
C VAL A 36 -6.68 11.97 -1.58
N GLU A 37 -6.41 13.25 -1.42
CA GLU A 37 -7.22 14.34 -1.90
C GLU A 37 -6.39 15.27 -2.81
N ASP A 38 -6.99 15.78 -3.89
CA ASP A 38 -6.38 16.84 -4.68
C ASP A 38 -6.36 18.15 -3.89
N LYS A 39 -5.20 18.78 -3.79
CA LYS A 39 -5.02 19.99 -2.95
C LYS A 39 -5.85 21.19 -3.43
N ILE A 40 -6.03 21.32 -4.74
CA ILE A 40 -6.66 22.49 -5.35
C ILE A 40 -8.17 22.29 -5.41
N LYS A 41 -8.61 21.19 -6.01
CA LYS A 41 -10.03 20.92 -6.27
C LYS A 41 -10.72 20.18 -5.14
N ARG A 42 -10.01 19.74 -4.12
CA ARG A 42 -10.52 18.96 -2.97
C ARG A 42 -11.23 17.68 -3.37
N ASN A 43 -10.92 17.16 -4.55
CA ASN A 43 -11.51 15.94 -5.04
C ASN A 43 -10.90 14.71 -4.34
N PHE A 44 -11.74 13.75 -4.00
CA PHE A 44 -11.28 12.43 -3.61
C PHE A 44 -10.54 11.76 -4.78
N VAL A 45 -9.27 11.48 -4.57
CA VAL A 45 -8.36 10.85 -5.55
C VAL A 45 -8.26 9.36 -5.31
N GLY A 46 -8.22 8.94 -4.05
CA GLY A 46 -8.06 7.55 -3.70
C GLY A 46 -7.65 7.31 -2.25
N LEU A 47 -6.96 6.20 -2.02
CA LEU A 47 -6.42 5.81 -0.73
C LEU A 47 -4.96 5.42 -0.89
N CYS A 48 -4.13 5.78 0.09
CA CYS A 48 -2.73 5.35 0.16
C CYS A 48 -2.26 5.26 1.61
N GLY A 49 -1.38 4.32 1.92
CA GLY A 49 -0.79 4.19 3.24
C GLY A 49 -0.40 2.77 3.60
N VAL A 50 -0.11 2.57 4.88
CA VAL A 50 0.33 1.28 5.43
C VAL A 50 -0.84 0.54 6.06
N GLY A 51 -0.87 -0.75 5.89
CA GLY A 51 -1.83 -1.65 6.53
C GLY A 51 -1.18 -2.99 6.83
N VAL A 52 -1.92 -3.86 7.51
CA VAL A 52 -1.51 -5.25 7.71
C VAL A 52 -2.05 -6.10 6.58
N PHE A 53 -1.16 -6.79 5.89
CA PHE A 53 -1.52 -7.85 4.93
C PHE A 53 -1.70 -9.14 5.73
N ASP A 54 -2.92 -9.61 5.86
CA ASP A 54 -3.29 -10.68 6.77
C ASP A 54 -4.08 -11.80 6.06
N PRO A 55 -3.72 -13.08 6.32
CA PRO A 55 -2.41 -13.57 6.73
C PRO A 55 -1.38 -13.41 5.61
N PRO A 56 -0.08 -13.35 5.84
CA PRO A 56 0.70 -13.75 6.99
C PRO A 56 1.07 -12.63 7.98
N GLY A 57 0.38 -11.51 8.00
CA GLY A 57 0.56 -10.49 9.04
C GLY A 57 1.75 -9.55 8.87
N PHE A 58 2.23 -9.30 7.64
CA PHE A 58 3.27 -8.30 7.41
C PHE A 58 2.70 -6.91 7.13
N LEU A 59 3.50 -5.88 7.38
CA LEU A 59 3.17 -4.50 7.05
C LEU A 59 3.31 -4.26 5.56
N GLU A 60 2.23 -3.80 4.95
CA GLU A 60 2.13 -3.54 3.52
C GLU A 60 1.82 -2.07 3.26
N ILE A 61 2.62 -1.44 2.40
CA ILE A 61 2.22 -0.17 1.80
C ILE A 61 1.44 -0.44 0.51
N GLY A 62 0.33 0.28 0.34
CA GLY A 62 -0.51 0.12 -0.85
C GLY A 62 -1.27 1.40 -1.20
N TRP A 63 -1.72 1.47 -2.44
CA TRP A 63 -2.48 2.60 -2.98
C TRP A 63 -3.59 2.12 -3.90
N TRP A 64 -4.69 2.84 -3.87
CA TRP A 64 -5.83 2.67 -4.76
C TRP A 64 -6.25 4.05 -5.27
N ILE A 65 -5.90 4.35 -6.51
CA ILE A 65 -6.16 5.65 -7.14
C ILE A 65 -7.29 5.49 -8.16
N ALA A 66 -8.26 6.37 -8.14
CA ALA A 66 -9.37 6.37 -9.09
C ALA A 66 -8.84 6.57 -10.52
N LYS A 67 -9.42 5.84 -11.48
CA LYS A 67 -8.92 5.75 -12.87
C LYS A 67 -8.71 7.13 -13.52
N ARG A 68 -9.60 8.09 -13.25
CA ARG A 68 -9.51 9.46 -13.80
C ARG A 68 -8.26 10.23 -13.35
N PHE A 69 -7.56 9.75 -12.33
CA PHE A 69 -6.34 10.37 -11.79
C PHE A 69 -5.05 9.57 -12.10
N TRP A 70 -5.15 8.52 -12.92
CA TRP A 70 -3.97 7.75 -13.30
C TRP A 70 -3.03 8.56 -14.20
N GLY A 71 -1.75 8.22 -14.18
CA GLY A 71 -0.71 8.89 -14.98
C GLY A 71 -0.31 10.29 -14.52
N GLN A 72 -0.95 10.84 -13.48
CA GLN A 72 -0.75 12.20 -12.99
C GLN A 72 0.18 12.32 -11.78
N GLY A 73 0.82 11.22 -11.36
CA GLY A 73 1.80 11.24 -10.25
C GLY A 73 1.22 11.00 -8.86
N TYR A 74 -0.09 11.12 -8.65
CA TYR A 74 -0.72 11.00 -7.32
C TYR A 74 -0.31 9.76 -6.52
N ALA A 75 -0.25 8.58 -7.17
CA ALA A 75 0.16 7.35 -6.47
C ALA A 75 1.59 7.44 -5.94
N THR A 76 2.51 7.99 -6.74
CA THR A 76 3.92 8.10 -6.36
C THR A 76 4.13 9.12 -5.25
N GLU A 77 3.46 10.28 -5.34
CA GLU A 77 3.52 11.34 -4.33
C GLU A 77 2.95 10.84 -3.00
N ALA A 78 1.73 10.29 -3.01
CA ALA A 78 1.09 9.77 -1.80
C ALA A 78 1.89 8.63 -1.16
N ALA A 79 2.47 7.72 -1.98
CA ALA A 79 3.28 6.63 -1.46
C ALA A 79 4.59 7.11 -0.84
N ARG A 80 5.24 8.15 -1.37
CA ARG A 80 6.42 8.78 -0.75
C ARG A 80 6.08 9.38 0.60
N CYS A 81 4.99 10.14 0.71
CA CYS A 81 4.53 10.70 1.98
C CYS A 81 4.23 9.60 3.01
N ALA A 82 3.55 8.54 2.61
CA ALA A 82 3.25 7.41 3.48
C ALA A 82 4.51 6.65 3.94
N LEU A 83 5.51 6.49 3.06
CA LEU A 83 6.81 5.90 3.40
C LEU A 83 7.59 6.76 4.40
N GLU A 84 7.64 8.06 4.17
CA GLU A 84 8.35 8.98 5.06
C GLU A 84 7.74 8.94 6.46
N HIS A 85 6.42 8.99 6.57
CA HIS A 85 5.72 8.83 7.85
C HIS A 85 6.03 7.49 8.51
N ALA A 86 5.90 6.39 7.77
CA ALA A 86 6.12 5.04 8.28
C ALA A 86 7.57 4.81 8.77
N PHE A 87 8.56 5.34 8.06
CA PHE A 87 9.97 5.12 8.36
C PHE A 87 10.54 6.12 9.36
N ARG A 88 10.18 7.41 9.27
CA ARG A 88 10.73 8.44 10.16
C ARG A 88 9.94 8.58 11.47
N LYS A 89 8.60 8.53 11.40
CA LYS A 89 7.75 8.73 12.57
C LYS A 89 7.48 7.44 13.32
N ILE A 90 6.98 6.42 12.62
CA ILE A 90 6.59 5.15 13.25
C ILE A 90 7.80 4.23 13.41
N ARG A 91 8.87 4.42 12.61
CA ARG A 91 10.11 3.67 12.68
C ARG A 91 9.96 2.19 12.31
N PHE A 92 9.05 1.86 11.39
CA PHE A 92 8.97 0.49 10.87
C PHE A 92 10.30 0.05 10.25
N PRO A 93 10.79 -1.17 10.54
CA PRO A 93 12.08 -1.62 10.04
C PRO A 93 12.09 -1.89 8.54
N HIS A 94 10.98 -2.36 8.00
CA HIS A 94 10.79 -2.62 6.58
C HIS A 94 9.31 -2.60 6.22
N LEU A 95 9.03 -2.37 4.95
CA LEU A 95 7.70 -2.49 4.37
C LEU A 95 7.73 -3.38 3.13
N LYS A 96 6.62 -4.09 2.91
CA LYS A 96 6.37 -4.83 1.69
C LYS A 96 5.29 -4.15 0.85
N SER A 97 5.25 -4.47 -0.43
CA SER A 97 4.14 -4.13 -1.31
C SER A 97 3.89 -5.30 -2.25
N VAL A 98 2.63 -5.66 -2.43
CA VAL A 98 2.22 -6.84 -3.19
C VAL A 98 1.30 -6.43 -4.32
N THR A 99 1.53 -6.99 -5.51
CA THR A 99 0.64 -6.73 -6.65
C THR A 99 0.62 -7.89 -7.62
N ASN A 100 -0.33 -7.89 -8.55
CA ASN A 100 -0.31 -8.80 -9.68
C ASN A 100 0.83 -8.41 -10.65
N PRO A 101 1.59 -9.37 -11.22
CA PRO A 101 2.68 -9.07 -12.17
C PRO A 101 2.23 -8.32 -13.42
N GLY A 102 0.97 -8.43 -13.80
CA GLY A 102 0.36 -7.66 -14.89
C GLY A 102 0.05 -6.20 -14.54
N ASN A 103 0.13 -5.81 -13.27
CA ASN A 103 -0.12 -4.44 -12.82
C ASN A 103 1.13 -3.56 -12.97
N LYS A 104 1.52 -3.30 -14.21
CA LYS A 104 2.73 -2.54 -14.55
C LYS A 104 2.74 -1.13 -13.93
N ALA A 105 1.56 -0.50 -13.82
CA ALA A 105 1.44 0.81 -13.20
C ALA A 105 1.84 0.79 -11.71
N SER A 106 1.37 -0.20 -10.95
CA SER A 106 1.75 -0.36 -9.54
C SER A 106 3.23 -0.68 -9.38
N ILE A 107 3.76 -1.58 -10.24
CA ILE A 107 5.18 -1.94 -10.26
C ILE A 107 6.05 -0.69 -10.54
N ALA A 108 5.65 0.14 -11.51
CA ALA A 108 6.37 1.39 -11.81
C ALA A 108 6.39 2.36 -10.60
N VAL A 109 5.31 2.43 -9.82
CA VAL A 109 5.30 3.22 -8.58
C VAL A 109 6.28 2.63 -7.56
N MET A 110 6.26 1.30 -7.34
CA MET A 110 7.18 0.63 -6.43
C MET A 110 8.64 0.96 -6.74
N HIS A 111 9.04 0.85 -8.01
CA HIS A 111 10.41 1.24 -8.44
C HIS A 111 10.72 2.71 -8.18
N LYS A 112 9.79 3.63 -8.48
CA LYS A 112 9.98 5.07 -8.26
C LYS A 112 10.15 5.47 -6.79
N ILE A 113 9.65 4.65 -5.88
CA ILE A 113 9.79 4.86 -4.43
C ILE A 113 10.87 3.97 -3.78
N GLY A 114 11.68 3.29 -4.59
CA GLY A 114 12.87 2.57 -4.15
C GLY A 114 12.67 1.11 -3.77
N PHE A 115 11.48 0.54 -3.96
CA PHE A 115 11.23 -0.87 -3.68
C PHE A 115 11.93 -1.80 -4.65
N GLN A 116 12.49 -2.89 -4.11
CA GLN A 116 13.13 -3.94 -4.89
C GLN A 116 12.26 -5.20 -4.90
N GLN A 117 12.18 -5.86 -6.05
CA GLN A 117 11.50 -7.13 -6.17
C GLN A 117 12.22 -8.20 -5.36
N LYS A 118 11.50 -8.94 -4.54
CA LYS A 118 12.04 -10.02 -3.70
C LYS A 118 11.56 -11.39 -4.15
N MET A 119 10.29 -11.52 -4.52
CA MET A 119 9.70 -12.81 -4.82
C MET A 119 8.56 -12.71 -5.83
N SER A 120 8.40 -13.76 -6.62
CA SER A 120 7.21 -14.04 -7.42
C SER A 120 6.59 -15.33 -6.93
N GLY A 121 5.28 -15.42 -6.89
CA GLY A 121 4.56 -16.59 -6.39
C GLY A 121 3.05 -16.46 -6.62
N PHE A 122 2.29 -17.21 -5.85
CA PHE A 122 0.83 -17.15 -5.89
C PHE A 122 0.28 -16.61 -4.57
N LEU A 123 -0.86 -15.95 -4.63
CA LEU A 123 -1.53 -15.40 -3.45
C LEU A 123 -1.88 -16.50 -2.43
N GLY A 124 -2.16 -17.71 -2.89
CA GLY A 124 -2.40 -18.89 -2.05
C GLY A 124 -1.24 -19.28 -1.15
N ASP A 125 0.01 -18.94 -1.53
CA ASP A 125 1.20 -19.17 -0.73
C ASP A 125 1.25 -18.25 0.51
N TYR A 126 0.48 -17.16 0.49
CA TYR A 126 0.45 -16.13 1.53
C TYR A 126 -0.85 -16.06 2.32
N ILE A 127 -1.95 -16.48 1.70
CA ILE A 127 -3.27 -16.47 2.35
C ILE A 127 -3.96 -17.80 2.06
N ARG A 128 -4.78 -18.28 3.01
CA ARG A 128 -5.71 -19.39 2.77
C ARG A 128 -6.78 -18.96 1.76
N SER A 129 -6.41 -18.90 0.51
CA SER A 129 -7.32 -18.61 -0.61
C SER A 129 -7.23 -19.76 -1.62
N PRO A 130 -8.35 -20.30 -2.11
CA PRO A 130 -8.34 -21.29 -3.16
C PRO A 130 -7.93 -20.72 -4.52
N LYS A 131 -7.54 -19.43 -4.57
CA LYS A 131 -7.23 -18.74 -5.82
C LYS A 131 -5.72 -18.63 -6.01
N TYR A 132 -5.22 -19.37 -6.97
CA TYR A 132 -3.88 -19.22 -7.53
C TYR A 132 -3.80 -17.92 -8.34
N LEU A 133 -3.83 -16.78 -7.66
CA LEU A 133 -3.62 -15.47 -8.29
C LEU A 133 -2.12 -15.17 -8.27
N PRO A 134 -1.47 -14.96 -9.43
CA PRO A 134 -0.06 -14.64 -9.46
C PRO A 134 0.19 -13.29 -8.79
N ILE A 135 1.20 -13.25 -7.95
CA ILE A 135 1.65 -12.04 -7.27
C ILE A 135 3.16 -11.86 -7.39
N VAL A 136 3.58 -10.63 -7.29
CA VAL A 136 4.97 -10.23 -7.06
C VAL A 136 5.05 -9.40 -5.79
N THR A 137 6.08 -9.69 -4.99
CA THR A 137 6.33 -8.99 -3.73
C THR A 137 7.57 -8.15 -3.87
N TYR A 138 7.47 -6.92 -3.44
CA TYR A 138 8.55 -5.94 -3.35
C TYR A 138 8.77 -5.58 -1.89
N SER A 139 10.00 -5.24 -1.50
CA SER A 139 10.29 -4.74 -0.17
C SER A 139 11.26 -3.57 -0.20
N LEU A 140 11.19 -2.78 0.86
CA LEU A 140 12.11 -1.68 1.14
C LEU A 140 12.42 -1.69 2.63
N ASP A 141 13.71 -1.72 2.96
CA ASP A 141 14.19 -1.57 4.32
C ASP A 141 14.26 -0.09 4.69
N ASN A 142 14.08 0.21 5.98
CA ASN A 142 14.08 1.58 6.46
C ASN A 142 15.52 2.15 6.46
N PRO A 143 15.83 3.11 5.60
CA PRO A 143 17.18 3.66 5.52
C PRO A 143 17.58 4.52 6.73
N TYR A 144 16.62 4.91 7.57
CA TYR A 144 16.83 5.78 8.72
C TYR A 144 17.10 5.03 10.03
N LEU A 145 17.06 3.69 10.04
CA LEU A 145 17.36 2.91 11.26
C LEU A 145 18.86 2.76 11.51
N ASN A 146 19.66 2.75 10.46
CA ASN A 146 21.11 2.56 10.54
C ASN A 146 21.90 3.88 10.49
N SER A 147 21.24 5.01 10.32
CA SER A 147 21.86 6.32 10.46
C SER A 147 21.91 6.65 11.95
N SER A 148 23.07 6.48 12.57
CA SER A 148 23.38 7.06 13.89
C SER A 148 22.99 8.54 13.89
N PRO A 149 22.41 9.08 14.96
CA PRO A 149 22.18 10.51 15.03
C PRO A 149 23.52 11.21 14.89
N GLN A 150 23.68 11.97 13.83
CA GLN A 150 24.80 12.92 13.77
C GLN A 150 24.62 13.85 14.97
N LYS A 151 25.62 13.78 15.88
CA LYS A 151 25.75 14.65 17.05
C LYS A 151 25.91 16.09 16.63
#